data_7bee9768019883681773a0b4a97ea74f
#
_entry.id   7bee9768019883681773a0b4a97ea74f
#
_cell.length_a   1.000
_cell.length_b   1.000
_cell.length_c   1.000
_cell.angle_alpha   90.00
_cell.angle_beta   90.00
_cell.angle_gamma   90.00
#
_symmetry.space_group_name_H-M   'P 1'
#
loop_
_entity.id
_entity.type
_entity.pdbx_description
1 polymer ?
#
loop_
_entity_poly.entity_id
_entity_poly.type
_entity_poly.pdbx_seq_one_letter_code
_entity_poly.pdbx_strand_id
1 'polypeptide(L)'
;MIKQTLREFARSNKTIFLDDFMKIAHQDKKSGYYTTKKPIGKNGDFITAPEVSQIFGEIIAIKIIEKINQLNVTQFNLIELGPGRGSLMMDIVRVLDNFLDKNIVNYSLYFHEINKFYINKLKTIFPDSQIKDEFSDYRNQYTIFIANEFFDALPIRQITKRNDIFFETAVKINEKNKLELSYVEPRKESLEYIN
;
A
#
# COMPACT_ATOMS: atom_id res chain seq x y z
N MET A 1 15.12 -1.12 17.69
CA MET A 1 13.97 -0.22 17.98
C MET A 1 12.65 -0.94 17.80
N ILE A 2 12.24 -1.39 16.61
CA ILE A 2 10.94 -2.08 16.40
C ILE A 2 10.75 -3.33 17.26
N LYS A 3 11.77 -4.17 17.41
CA LYS A 3 11.74 -5.35 18.28
C LYS A 3 11.48 -4.99 19.75
N GLN A 4 11.89 -3.82 20.18
CA GLN A 4 11.68 -3.35 21.54
C GLN A 4 10.23 -2.87 21.71
N THR A 5 9.71 -2.06 20.79
CA THR A 5 8.32 -1.59 20.78
C THR A 5 7.33 -2.78 20.78
N LEU A 6 7.56 -3.76 19.89
CA LEU A 6 6.74 -4.97 19.81
C LEU A 6 6.82 -5.82 21.10
N ARG A 7 8.00 -5.92 21.71
CA ARG A 7 8.15 -6.64 22.99
C ARG A 7 7.48 -5.92 24.15
N GLU A 8 7.57 -4.62 24.22
CA GLU A 8 6.90 -3.81 25.25
C GLU A 8 5.38 -3.95 25.13
N PHE A 9 4.86 -3.84 23.91
CA PHE A 9 3.44 -4.03 23.65
C PHE A 9 2.97 -5.45 23.98
N ALA A 10 3.69 -6.47 23.53
CA ALA A 10 3.36 -7.86 23.81
C ALA A 10 3.50 -8.24 25.30
N ARG A 11 4.42 -7.62 26.04
CA ARG A 11 4.53 -7.81 27.48
C ARG A 11 3.34 -7.24 28.25
N SER A 12 2.82 -6.09 27.84
CA SER A 12 1.65 -5.48 28.46
C SER A 12 0.36 -6.24 28.15
N ASN A 13 0.22 -6.76 26.93
CA ASN A 13 -1.02 -7.37 26.45
C ASN A 13 -0.98 -8.91 26.30
N LYS A 14 0.16 -9.56 26.62
CA LYS A 14 0.45 -11.00 26.44
C LYS A 14 0.29 -11.53 25.02
N THR A 15 -0.64 -10.99 24.25
CA THR A 15 -1.00 -11.38 22.88
C THR A 15 -1.34 -10.14 22.07
N ILE A 16 -0.88 -10.09 20.82
CA ILE A 16 -1.15 -9.00 19.86
C ILE A 16 -1.86 -9.64 18.66
N PHE A 17 -3.00 -9.13 18.24
CA PHE A 17 -3.63 -9.59 17.01
C PHE A 17 -2.74 -9.29 15.79
N LEU A 18 -2.84 -10.11 14.75
CA LEU A 18 -1.94 -10.03 13.59
C LEU A 18 -1.97 -8.66 12.92
N ASP A 19 -3.16 -8.07 12.74
CA ASP A 19 -3.31 -6.73 12.16
C ASP A 19 -2.63 -5.65 13.01
N ASP A 20 -2.78 -5.67 14.33
CA ASP A 20 -2.10 -4.73 15.24
C ASP A 20 -0.58 -4.93 15.21
N PHE A 21 -0.12 -6.19 15.16
CA PHE A 21 1.30 -6.50 15.00
C PHE A 21 1.85 -5.94 13.68
N MET A 22 1.17 -6.18 12.56
CA MET A 22 1.56 -5.67 11.25
C MET A 22 1.56 -4.14 11.23
N LYS A 23 0.54 -3.51 11.81
CA LYS A 23 0.47 -2.05 11.91
C LYS A 23 1.68 -1.47 12.63
N ILE A 24 2.05 -2.04 13.77
CA ILE A 24 3.27 -1.61 14.51
C ILE A 24 4.51 -1.89 13.69
N ALA A 25 4.65 -3.11 13.16
CA ALA A 25 5.84 -3.53 12.44
C ALA A 25 6.09 -2.73 11.16
N HIS A 26 5.05 -2.37 10.44
CA HIS A 26 5.13 -1.74 9.13
C HIS A 26 4.97 -0.22 9.18
N GLN A 27 4.05 0.31 10.02
CA GLN A 27 3.55 1.68 9.91
C GLN A 27 3.85 2.55 11.14
N ASP A 28 4.47 2.02 12.22
CA ASP A 28 4.83 2.86 13.36
C ASP A 28 5.72 4.03 12.92
N LYS A 29 5.36 5.24 13.32
CA LYS A 29 6.02 6.49 12.87
C LYS A 29 7.50 6.56 13.20
N LYS A 30 7.96 5.88 14.26
CA LYS A 30 9.35 5.95 14.75
C LYS A 30 10.18 4.73 14.38
N SER A 31 9.55 3.60 14.13
CA SER A 31 10.24 2.32 13.99
C SER A 31 9.66 1.40 12.92
N GLY A 32 8.55 1.77 12.30
CA GLY A 32 7.89 0.97 11.27
C GLY A 32 8.78 0.78 10.04
N TYR A 33 8.70 -0.40 9.45
CA TYR A 33 9.55 -0.77 8.32
C TYR A 33 9.36 0.17 7.13
N TYR A 34 8.11 0.38 6.71
CA TYR A 34 7.80 1.22 5.55
C TYR A 34 7.86 2.72 5.83
N THR A 35 7.79 3.14 7.10
CA THR A 35 7.86 4.57 7.45
C THR A 35 9.28 5.09 7.61
N THR A 36 10.22 4.23 8.01
CA THR A 36 11.58 4.64 8.41
C THR A 36 12.68 4.16 7.48
N LYS A 37 12.45 3.09 6.70
CA LYS A 37 13.43 2.53 5.77
C LYS A 37 13.13 2.95 4.33
N LYS A 38 14.07 2.64 3.44
CA LYS A 38 13.97 2.80 1.99
C LYS A 38 14.03 1.41 1.34
N PRO A 39 12.98 0.59 1.48
CA PRO A 39 13.07 -0.82 1.12
C PRO A 39 13.09 -1.08 -0.39
N ILE A 40 12.72 -0.11 -1.23
CA ILE A 40 12.53 -0.30 -2.67
C ILE A 40 13.75 0.18 -3.46
N GLY A 41 14.17 -0.61 -4.46
CA GLY A 41 15.23 -0.31 -5.43
C GLY A 41 16.52 -1.10 -5.21
N LYS A 42 17.51 -0.89 -6.07
CA LYS A 42 18.79 -1.66 -6.11
C LYS A 42 19.54 -1.76 -4.78
N ASN A 43 19.40 -0.75 -3.93
CA ASN A 43 20.03 -0.70 -2.61
C ASN A 43 18.99 -0.94 -1.46
N GLY A 44 17.79 -1.38 -1.79
CA GLY A 44 16.73 -1.73 -0.85
C GLY A 44 16.64 -3.23 -0.64
N ASP A 45 15.66 -3.63 0.15
CA ASP A 45 15.39 -5.04 0.45
C ASP A 45 14.58 -5.70 -0.69
N PHE A 46 13.92 -4.90 -1.57
CA PHE A 46 13.05 -5.36 -2.66
C PHE A 46 13.36 -4.68 -3.99
N ILE A 47 13.32 -5.45 -5.07
CA ILE A 47 13.29 -4.97 -6.45
C ILE A 47 11.96 -5.41 -7.04
N THR A 48 11.10 -4.44 -7.38
CA THR A 48 9.75 -4.68 -7.91
C THR A 48 9.75 -4.59 -9.44
N ALA A 49 8.70 -5.08 -10.11
CA ALA A 49 8.61 -5.08 -11.57
C ALA A 49 8.87 -3.70 -12.22
N PRO A 50 8.35 -2.58 -11.68
CA PRO A 50 8.66 -1.25 -12.21
C PRO A 50 10.13 -0.83 -12.10
N GLU A 51 10.88 -1.41 -11.17
CA GLU A 51 12.32 -1.14 -11.03
C GLU A 51 13.18 -1.97 -12.00
N VAL A 52 12.61 -3.04 -12.56
CA VAL A 52 13.29 -3.94 -13.50
C VAL A 52 13.14 -3.47 -14.94
N SER A 53 11.95 -3.03 -15.34
CA SER A 53 11.66 -2.68 -16.73
C SER A 53 10.58 -1.59 -16.86
N GLN A 54 10.88 -0.59 -17.68
CA GLN A 54 9.93 0.45 -18.09
C GLN A 54 8.71 -0.10 -18.83
N ILE A 55 8.86 -1.23 -19.53
CA ILE A 55 7.79 -1.87 -20.31
C ILE A 55 6.57 -2.17 -19.42
N PHE A 56 6.78 -2.47 -18.14
CA PHE A 56 5.69 -2.73 -17.21
C PHE A 56 4.76 -1.51 -17.08
N GLY A 57 5.31 -0.33 -16.84
CA GLY A 57 4.53 0.92 -16.76
C GLY A 57 3.95 1.33 -18.12
N GLU A 58 4.67 1.11 -19.21
CA GLU A 58 4.21 1.41 -20.57
C GLU A 58 2.96 0.58 -20.94
N ILE A 59 2.94 -0.71 -20.63
CA ILE A 59 1.77 -1.58 -20.87
C ILE A 59 0.56 -1.11 -20.05
N ILE A 60 0.77 -0.73 -18.79
CA ILE A 60 -0.31 -0.20 -17.94
C ILE A 60 -0.85 1.11 -18.55
N ALA A 61 0.01 2.00 -19.00
CA ALA A 61 -0.41 3.24 -19.63
C ALA A 61 -1.25 3.00 -20.90
N ILE A 62 -0.83 2.05 -21.75
CA ILE A 62 -1.61 1.65 -22.93
C ILE A 62 -3.01 1.16 -22.53
N LYS A 63 -3.10 0.35 -21.49
CA LYS A 63 -4.39 -0.13 -20.97
C LYS A 63 -5.27 1.01 -20.42
N ILE A 64 -4.67 2.00 -19.79
CA ILE A 64 -5.38 3.22 -19.38
C ILE A 64 -5.94 3.94 -20.61
N ILE A 65 -5.11 4.19 -21.65
CA ILE A 65 -5.53 4.86 -22.88
C ILE A 65 -6.67 4.09 -23.57
N GLU A 66 -6.54 2.78 -23.72
CA GLU A 66 -7.61 1.94 -24.27
C GLU A 66 -8.91 2.14 -23.50
N LYS A 67 -8.84 2.13 -22.15
CA LYS A 67 -10.01 2.20 -21.30
C LYS A 67 -10.71 3.56 -21.34
N ILE A 68 -9.97 4.65 -21.25
CA ILE A 68 -10.53 5.99 -21.32
C ILE A 68 -11.15 6.27 -22.69
N ASN A 69 -10.54 5.78 -23.78
CA ASN A 69 -11.09 5.90 -25.14
C ASN A 69 -12.38 5.10 -25.29
N GLN A 70 -12.43 3.84 -24.82
CA GLN A 70 -13.66 3.03 -24.85
C GLN A 70 -14.85 3.67 -24.12
N LEU A 71 -14.56 4.42 -23.06
CA LEU A 71 -15.57 5.05 -22.21
C LEU A 71 -15.79 6.53 -22.53
N ASN A 72 -15.11 7.07 -23.55
CA ASN A 72 -15.13 8.48 -23.92
C ASN A 72 -14.84 9.41 -22.74
N VAL A 73 -13.89 9.04 -21.88
CA VAL A 73 -13.49 9.83 -20.71
C VAL A 73 -12.52 10.91 -21.14
N THR A 74 -12.88 12.17 -20.88
CA THR A 74 -12.03 13.33 -21.18
C THR A 74 -11.34 13.92 -19.95
N GLN A 75 -11.80 13.54 -18.74
CA GLN A 75 -11.18 13.98 -17.49
C GLN A 75 -11.20 12.84 -16.47
N PHE A 76 -10.06 12.54 -15.86
CA PHE A 76 -9.96 11.47 -14.85
C PHE A 76 -8.91 11.77 -13.78
N ASN A 77 -9.03 11.07 -12.66
CA ASN A 77 -8.00 11.01 -11.64
C ASN A 77 -7.16 9.76 -11.81
N LEU A 78 -5.86 9.90 -11.70
CA LEU A 78 -4.90 8.81 -11.68
C LEU A 78 -4.24 8.75 -10.30
N ILE A 79 -4.45 7.66 -9.59
CA ILE A 79 -4.02 7.51 -8.20
C ILE A 79 -3.12 6.29 -8.08
N GLU A 80 -1.92 6.46 -7.54
CA GLU A 80 -1.06 5.33 -7.18
C GLU A 80 -1.00 5.15 -5.66
N LEU A 81 -1.31 3.94 -5.21
CA LEU A 81 -1.24 3.52 -3.82
C LEU A 81 0.13 2.89 -3.56
N GLY A 82 0.91 3.47 -2.65
CA GLY A 82 2.25 3.00 -2.32
C GLY A 82 3.27 3.18 -3.46
N PRO A 83 3.40 4.38 -4.06
CA PRO A 83 4.26 4.61 -5.23
C PRO A 83 5.75 4.42 -4.93
N GLY A 84 6.16 4.45 -3.66
CA GLY A 84 7.56 4.36 -3.27
C GLY A 84 8.43 5.38 -4.00
N ARG A 85 9.31 4.93 -4.88
CA ARG A 85 10.22 5.80 -5.64
C ARG A 85 9.54 6.56 -6.79
N GLY A 86 8.30 6.19 -7.16
CA GLY A 86 7.54 6.77 -8.26
C GLY A 86 7.94 6.24 -9.64
N SER A 87 8.70 5.13 -9.71
CA SER A 87 9.21 4.57 -10.97
C SER A 87 8.07 4.15 -11.91
N LEU A 88 7.05 3.47 -11.38
CA LEU A 88 5.89 3.05 -12.16
C LEU A 88 5.14 4.24 -12.75
N MET A 89 4.85 5.24 -11.92
CA MET A 89 4.11 6.42 -12.38
C MET A 89 4.92 7.26 -13.37
N MET A 90 6.26 7.32 -13.26
CA MET A 90 7.09 8.01 -14.26
C MET A 90 6.91 7.40 -15.65
N ASP A 91 6.91 6.07 -15.75
CA ASP A 91 6.72 5.39 -17.03
C ASP A 91 5.31 5.56 -17.57
N ILE A 92 4.30 5.48 -16.70
CA ILE A 92 2.89 5.70 -17.09
C ILE A 92 2.69 7.13 -17.61
N VAL A 93 3.09 8.14 -16.84
CA VAL A 93 2.92 9.56 -17.20
C VAL A 93 3.64 9.89 -18.49
N ARG A 94 4.86 9.37 -18.68
CA ARG A 94 5.63 9.54 -19.92
C ARG A 94 4.85 9.06 -21.14
N VAL A 95 4.17 7.92 -21.06
CA VAL A 95 3.35 7.39 -22.17
C VAL A 95 2.08 8.22 -22.34
N LEU A 96 1.36 8.51 -21.24
CA LEU A 96 0.14 9.31 -21.31
C LEU A 96 0.40 10.68 -21.93
N ASP A 97 1.48 11.37 -21.52
CA ASP A 97 1.84 12.69 -22.01
C ASP A 97 2.26 12.70 -23.50
N ASN A 98 2.75 11.57 -24.00
CA ASN A 98 3.10 11.43 -25.42
C ASN A 98 1.94 11.04 -26.32
N PHE A 99 0.94 10.35 -25.80
CA PHE A 99 -0.14 9.77 -26.62
C PHE A 99 -1.52 10.42 -26.42
N LEU A 100 -1.74 11.16 -25.32
CA LEU A 100 -2.98 11.89 -25.10
C LEU A 100 -2.87 13.32 -25.63
N ASP A 101 -3.91 13.75 -26.38
CA ASP A 101 -4.06 15.17 -26.72
C ASP A 101 -4.56 15.92 -25.46
N LYS A 102 -3.69 16.73 -24.87
CA LYS A 102 -3.96 17.51 -23.66
C LYS A 102 -5.08 18.56 -23.84
N ASN A 103 -5.46 18.89 -25.07
CA ASN A 103 -6.61 19.75 -25.34
C ASN A 103 -7.94 18.98 -25.21
N ILE A 104 -7.91 17.67 -25.30
CA ILE A 104 -9.09 16.79 -25.26
C ILE A 104 -9.18 16.03 -23.95
N VAL A 105 -8.06 15.43 -23.51
CA VAL A 105 -8.03 14.56 -22.34
C VAL A 105 -7.07 15.11 -21.29
N ASN A 106 -7.60 15.30 -20.07
CA ASN A 106 -6.83 15.77 -18.94
C ASN A 106 -6.91 14.80 -17.77
N TYR A 107 -5.87 14.74 -16.96
CA TYR A 107 -5.87 13.95 -15.73
C TYR A 107 -5.21 14.70 -14.56
N SER A 108 -5.66 14.37 -13.36
CA SER A 108 -5.05 14.84 -12.11
C SER A 108 -4.33 13.69 -11.43
N LEU A 109 -3.11 13.92 -10.96
CA LEU A 109 -2.25 12.90 -10.38
C LEU A 109 -2.24 12.97 -8.86
N TYR A 110 -2.46 11.82 -8.24
CA TYR A 110 -2.49 11.67 -6.78
C TYR A 110 -1.66 10.48 -6.33
N PHE A 111 -1.13 10.59 -5.11
CA PHE A 111 -0.38 9.52 -4.47
C PHE A 111 -0.86 9.29 -3.04
N HIS A 112 -0.89 8.03 -2.62
CA HIS A 112 -1.00 7.64 -1.24
C HIS A 112 0.33 7.05 -0.78
N GLU A 113 1.08 7.80 0.03
CA GLU A 113 2.41 7.39 0.52
C GLU A 113 2.59 7.86 1.97
N ILE A 114 3.09 6.98 2.84
CA ILE A 114 3.31 7.26 4.27
C ILE A 114 4.77 7.58 4.60
N ASN A 115 5.69 7.20 3.71
CA ASN A 115 7.12 7.43 3.90
C ASN A 115 7.51 8.84 3.49
N LYS A 116 7.92 9.66 4.45
CA LYS A 116 8.29 11.06 4.21
C LYS A 116 9.41 11.23 3.18
N PHE A 117 10.36 10.28 3.11
CA PHE A 117 11.41 10.34 2.11
C PHE A 117 10.85 10.19 0.69
N TYR A 118 9.93 9.23 0.47
CA TYR A 118 9.30 9.04 -0.83
C TYR A 118 8.33 10.17 -1.16
N ILE A 119 7.57 10.69 -0.19
CA ILE A 119 6.72 11.88 -0.36
C ILE A 119 7.53 13.06 -0.92
N ASN A 120 8.66 13.37 -0.30
CA ASN A 120 9.52 14.47 -0.76
C ASN A 120 10.06 14.23 -2.18
N LYS A 121 10.44 13.00 -2.49
CA LYS A 121 10.90 12.61 -3.81
C LYS A 121 9.79 12.75 -4.87
N LEU A 122 8.59 12.27 -4.56
CA LEU A 122 7.41 12.39 -5.44
C LEU A 122 7.07 13.84 -5.75
N LYS A 123 7.08 14.72 -4.76
CA LYS A 123 6.87 16.17 -4.96
C LYS A 123 7.92 16.81 -5.85
N THR A 124 9.14 16.29 -5.88
CA THR A 124 10.20 16.78 -6.79
C THR A 124 9.97 16.29 -8.22
N ILE A 125 9.56 15.02 -8.39
CA ILE A 125 9.34 14.42 -9.71
C ILE A 125 8.03 14.91 -10.33
N PHE A 126 6.99 15.03 -9.52
CA PHE A 126 5.63 15.38 -9.92
C PHE A 126 5.13 16.61 -9.11
N PRO A 127 5.62 17.83 -9.43
CA PRO A 127 5.34 19.02 -8.63
C PRO A 127 3.84 19.37 -8.55
N ASP A 128 3.07 19.06 -9.59
CA ASP A 128 1.63 19.33 -9.66
C ASP A 128 0.75 18.22 -9.05
N SER A 129 1.37 17.15 -8.55
CA SER A 129 0.63 16.05 -7.91
C SER A 129 0.24 16.35 -6.48
N GLN A 130 -0.77 15.65 -5.99
CA GLN A 130 -1.23 15.75 -4.60
C GLN A 130 -0.98 14.46 -3.83
N ILE A 131 -0.53 14.59 -2.58
CA ILE A 131 -0.45 13.46 -1.64
C ILE A 131 -1.74 13.44 -0.83
N LYS A 132 -2.43 12.30 -0.81
CA LYS A 132 -3.72 12.11 -0.13
C LYS A 132 -3.65 10.94 0.84
N ASP A 133 -4.25 11.11 2.00
CA ASP A 133 -4.39 10.06 3.02
C ASP A 133 -5.74 9.32 2.91
N GLU A 134 -6.76 9.98 2.31
CA GLU A 134 -8.11 9.47 2.17
C GLU A 134 -8.61 9.59 0.73
N PHE A 135 -9.50 8.67 0.31
CA PHE A 135 -10.02 8.56 -1.06
C PHE A 135 -11.55 8.67 -1.16
N SER A 136 -12.21 9.17 -0.11
CA SER A 136 -13.67 9.27 -0.05
C SER A 136 -14.28 10.21 -1.09
N ASP A 137 -13.50 11.19 -1.59
CA ASP A 137 -14.01 12.32 -2.38
C ASP A 137 -14.08 12.05 -3.90
N TYR A 138 -13.75 10.83 -4.35
CA TYR A 138 -13.66 10.52 -5.80
C TYR A 138 -14.90 9.87 -6.39
N ARG A 139 -16.00 9.73 -5.65
CA ARG A 139 -17.21 8.97 -6.05
C ARG A 139 -17.89 9.50 -7.32
N ASN A 140 -17.76 10.78 -7.60
CA ASN A 140 -18.41 11.45 -8.73
C ASN A 140 -17.44 11.75 -9.89
N GLN A 141 -16.23 11.18 -9.86
CA GLN A 141 -15.21 11.41 -10.86
C GLN A 141 -14.69 10.08 -11.40
N TYR A 142 -14.38 10.06 -12.69
CA TYR A 142 -13.71 8.88 -13.23
C TYR A 142 -12.33 8.77 -12.61
N THR A 143 -12.07 7.66 -11.93
CA THR A 143 -10.85 7.49 -11.16
C THR A 143 -10.22 6.13 -11.43
N ILE A 144 -8.94 6.14 -11.73
CA ILE A 144 -8.12 4.95 -11.94
C ILE A 144 -7.17 4.81 -10.75
N PHE A 145 -7.30 3.69 -10.04
CA PHE A 145 -6.38 3.32 -8.97
C PHE A 145 -5.36 2.32 -9.48
N ILE A 146 -4.10 2.56 -9.16
CA ILE A 146 -2.98 1.65 -9.40
C ILE A 146 -2.42 1.25 -8.05
N ALA A 147 -2.31 -0.06 -7.83
CA ALA A 147 -1.80 -0.64 -6.59
C ALA A 147 -0.88 -1.81 -6.92
N ASN A 148 0.40 -1.55 -7.11
CA ASN A 148 1.40 -2.57 -7.36
C ASN A 148 2.09 -2.94 -6.05
N GLU A 149 2.00 -4.21 -5.64
CA GLU A 149 2.59 -4.72 -4.38
C GLU A 149 2.28 -3.82 -3.17
N PHE A 150 1.02 -3.39 -3.04
CA PHE A 150 0.57 -2.48 -1.99
C PHE A 150 -0.20 -3.20 -0.88
N PHE A 151 -1.12 -4.09 -1.26
CA PHE A 151 -2.05 -4.71 -0.31
C PHE A 151 -1.38 -5.69 0.64
N ASP A 152 -0.28 -6.31 0.24
CA ASP A 152 0.54 -7.22 1.05
C ASP A 152 1.24 -6.54 2.23
N ALA A 153 1.42 -5.21 2.15
CA ALA A 153 1.96 -4.39 3.23
C ALA A 153 0.90 -3.93 4.26
N LEU A 154 -0.38 -4.08 3.94
CA LEU A 154 -1.45 -3.61 4.82
C LEU A 154 -1.71 -4.57 5.98
N PRO A 155 -2.10 -4.06 7.15
CA PRO A 155 -2.54 -4.89 8.26
C PRO A 155 -3.77 -5.74 7.88
N ILE A 156 -3.68 -7.04 8.10
CA ILE A 156 -4.77 -7.99 7.80
C ILE A 156 -5.22 -8.73 9.04
N ARG A 157 -6.51 -9.03 9.12
CA ARG A 157 -7.06 -10.01 10.05
C ARG A 157 -7.06 -11.37 9.37
N GLN A 158 -6.56 -12.38 10.06
CA GLN A 158 -6.51 -13.73 9.54
C GLN A 158 -7.32 -14.66 10.44
N ILE A 159 -8.35 -15.28 9.86
CA ILE A 159 -9.24 -16.17 10.57
C ILE A 159 -9.10 -17.58 10.01
N THR A 160 -8.99 -18.54 10.91
CA THR A 160 -8.87 -19.96 10.60
C THR A 160 -10.00 -20.73 11.24
N LYS A 161 -10.69 -21.60 10.48
CA LYS A 161 -11.69 -22.53 11.00
C LYS A 161 -11.03 -23.90 11.23
N ARG A 162 -11.17 -24.46 12.45
CA ARG A 162 -10.70 -25.81 12.82
C ARG A 162 -11.80 -26.50 13.62
N ASN A 163 -12.23 -27.69 13.18
CA ASN A 163 -13.30 -28.45 13.85
C ASN A 163 -14.52 -27.60 14.19
N ASP A 164 -15.00 -26.82 13.19
CA ASP A 164 -16.13 -25.88 13.31
C ASP A 164 -15.95 -24.71 14.30
N ILE A 165 -14.76 -24.54 14.87
CA ILE A 165 -14.41 -23.43 15.75
C ILE A 165 -13.53 -22.45 14.96
N PHE A 166 -13.86 -21.16 15.06
CA PHE A 166 -13.07 -20.09 14.46
C PHE A 166 -12.00 -19.58 15.44
N PHE A 167 -10.83 -19.30 14.89
CA PHE A 167 -9.70 -18.72 15.59
C PHE A 167 -9.19 -17.50 14.83
N GLU A 168 -8.77 -16.47 15.52
CA GLU A 168 -8.06 -15.32 14.93
C GLU A 168 -6.56 -15.46 15.20
N THR A 169 -5.74 -15.16 14.17
CA THR A 169 -4.28 -15.24 14.28
C THR A 169 -3.77 -14.06 15.10
N ALA A 170 -2.87 -14.36 16.02
CA ALA A 170 -2.22 -13.41 16.90
C ALA A 170 -0.74 -13.75 17.05
N VAL A 171 0.01 -12.84 17.65
CA VAL A 171 1.44 -12.98 17.98
C VAL A 171 1.60 -12.88 19.49
N LYS A 172 2.35 -13.80 20.08
CA LYS A 172 2.72 -13.78 21.49
C LYS A 172 4.23 -13.86 21.68
N ILE A 173 4.72 -13.51 22.85
CA ILE A 173 6.11 -13.76 23.26
C ILE A 173 6.14 -15.07 24.04
N ASN A 174 6.98 -16.01 23.59
CA ASN A 174 7.18 -17.28 24.27
C ASN A 174 8.20 -17.14 25.44
N GLU A 175 8.36 -18.21 26.20
CA GLU A 175 9.28 -18.27 27.35
C GLU A 175 10.75 -17.96 26.99
N LYS A 176 11.16 -18.22 25.75
CA LYS A 176 12.48 -17.88 25.22
C LYS A 176 12.60 -16.43 24.72
N ASN A 177 11.60 -15.59 25.02
CA ASN A 177 11.52 -14.18 24.60
C ASN A 177 11.54 -14.00 23.06
N LYS A 178 10.94 -14.95 22.33
CA LYS A 178 10.76 -14.91 20.86
C LYS A 178 9.28 -14.70 20.52
N LEU A 179 9.04 -13.97 19.41
CA LEU A 179 7.71 -13.84 18.83
C LEU A 179 7.33 -15.15 18.16
N GLU A 180 6.11 -15.61 18.39
CA GLU A 180 5.52 -16.78 17.74
C GLU A 180 4.04 -16.54 17.43
N LEU A 181 3.54 -17.21 16.38
CA LEU A 181 2.14 -17.19 16.04
C LEU A 181 1.33 -17.94 17.08
N SER A 182 0.15 -17.43 17.38
CA SER A 182 -0.83 -18.09 18.22
C SER A 182 -2.23 -17.91 17.63
N TYR A 183 -3.14 -18.73 18.09
CA TYR A 183 -4.55 -18.73 17.67
C TYR A 183 -5.38 -18.47 18.90
N VAL A 184 -6.22 -17.45 18.85
CA VAL A 184 -7.03 -16.98 19.97
C VAL A 184 -8.49 -16.91 19.57
N GLU A 185 -9.37 -16.69 20.53
CA GLU A 185 -10.78 -16.42 20.27
C GLU A 185 -10.90 -15.17 19.39
N PRO A 186 -11.69 -15.22 18.28
CA PRO A 186 -11.83 -14.10 17.39
C PRO A 186 -12.51 -12.90 18.08
N ARG A 187 -12.07 -11.70 17.71
CA ARG A 187 -12.78 -10.47 18.09
C ARG A 187 -14.18 -10.45 17.49
N LYS A 188 -15.12 -9.78 18.17
CA LYS A 188 -16.50 -9.68 17.70
C LYS A 188 -16.60 -9.14 16.29
N GLU A 189 -15.84 -8.08 15.99
CA GLU A 189 -15.79 -7.46 14.67
C GLU A 189 -15.23 -8.40 13.59
N SER A 190 -14.39 -9.35 13.96
CA SER A 190 -13.86 -10.36 13.04
C SER A 190 -14.90 -11.41 12.68
N LEU A 191 -15.80 -11.73 13.61
CA LEU A 191 -16.90 -12.68 13.38
C LEU A 191 -17.98 -12.11 12.47
N GLU A 192 -18.18 -10.79 12.44
CA GLU A 192 -19.15 -10.13 11.54
C GLU A 192 -18.83 -10.32 10.05
N TYR A 193 -17.57 -10.62 9.69
CA TYR A 193 -17.16 -10.91 8.32
C TYR A 193 -17.28 -12.38 7.92
N ILE A 194 -17.66 -13.27 8.85
CA ILE A 194 -17.71 -14.72 8.60
C ILE A 194 -19.16 -15.19 8.40
N ASN A 195 -20.12 -14.42 8.86
CA ASN A 195 -21.55 -14.61 8.70
C ASN A 195 -22.01 -13.82 7.48
#